data_018c5123a2d1056f6c6e358405850267
#
_entry.id   018c5123a2d1056f6c6e358405850267
#
_cell.length_a   1.000
_cell.length_b   1.000
_cell.length_c   1.000
_cell.angle_alpha   90.00
_cell.angle_beta   90.00
_cell.angle_gamma   90.00
#
_symmetry.space_group_name_H-M   'P 1'
#
loop_
_entity.id
_entity.type
_entity.pdbx_description
1 polymer ?
#
loop_
_entity_poly.entity_id
_entity_poly.type
_entity_poly.pdbx_seq_one_letter_code
_entity_poly.pdbx_strand_id
1 'polypeptide(L)'
;MTHEGNEKIWKVAVLGAAGRMGSEAVRAVNTSADMDLVAALGRGDDLQELVDAGAEIVIDLTVPESSEANVRFAVEHGMHAVVGTTGWTPERLDSLRELLAEHPEVGVLIARTLRLVRFSPPSSRRRRHAISSR
;
A
#
# COMPACT_ATOMS: atom_id res chain seq x y z
N MET A 1 -20.89 -6.40 18.90
CA MET A 1 -20.29 -6.34 18.79
C MET A 1 -19.46 -5.93 19.45
N THR A 2 -19.26 -6.15 19.78
CA THR A 2 -18.54 -5.86 20.52
C THR A 2 -17.30 -5.44 20.34
N HIS A 3 -16.64 -5.85 19.61
CA HIS A 3 -15.37 -5.32 19.43
C HIS A 3 -15.33 -4.37 18.32
N GLU A 4 -16.41 -3.77 18.05
CA GLU A 4 -16.41 -2.77 17.04
C GLU A 4 -15.44 -1.69 17.32
N GLY A 5 -15.25 -1.32 18.55
CA GLY A 5 -14.32 -0.28 18.87
C GLY A 5 -12.89 -0.64 18.60
N ASN A 6 -12.61 -1.93 18.48
CA ASN A 6 -11.25 -2.38 18.21
C ASN A 6 -10.96 -2.59 16.75
N GLU A 7 -11.94 -2.55 15.94
CA GLU A 7 -11.73 -2.82 14.54
C GLU A 7 -11.34 -1.57 13.82
N LYS A 8 -10.24 -1.67 13.14
CA LYS A 8 -9.76 -0.55 12.36
C LYS A 8 -10.37 -0.64 10.97
N ILE A 9 -10.89 0.48 10.49
CA ILE A 9 -11.31 0.58 9.11
C ILE A 9 -10.22 1.32 8.36
N TRP A 10 -9.57 0.64 7.44
CA TRP A 10 -8.45 1.19 6.72
C TRP A 10 -8.93 2.07 5.58
N LYS A 11 -8.35 3.23 5.45
CA LYS A 11 -8.65 4.13 4.34
C LYS A 11 -7.76 3.77 3.18
N VAL A 12 -8.36 3.29 2.11
CA VAL A 12 -7.64 2.69 0.99
C VAL A 12 -7.86 3.50 -0.27
N ALA A 13 -6.81 3.69 -1.04
CA ALA A 13 -6.89 4.32 -2.34
C ALA A 13 -6.39 3.34 -3.39
N VAL A 14 -6.97 3.42 -4.59
CA VAL A 14 -6.57 2.59 -5.71
C VAL A 14 -6.05 3.48 -6.82
N LEU A 15 -4.85 3.19 -7.31
CA LEU A 15 -4.27 3.85 -8.47
C LEU A 15 -4.42 2.93 -9.66
N GLY A 16 -4.73 3.50 -10.81
CA GLY A 16 -5.06 2.70 -11.97
C GLY A 16 -6.48 2.18 -11.91
N ALA A 17 -7.37 2.95 -11.29
CA ALA A 17 -8.72 2.49 -10.98
C ALA A 17 -9.54 2.21 -12.23
N ALA A 18 -9.22 2.84 -13.36
CA ALA A 18 -9.99 2.65 -14.58
C ALA A 18 -9.61 1.38 -15.33
N GLY A 19 -8.49 0.76 -15.00
CA GLY A 19 -8.09 -0.46 -15.66
C GLY A 19 -8.86 -1.66 -15.16
N ARG A 20 -8.60 -2.81 -15.80
CA ARG A 20 -9.31 -4.04 -15.44
C ARG A 20 -9.03 -4.44 -14.00
N MET A 21 -7.76 -4.54 -13.64
CA MET A 21 -7.43 -4.94 -12.27
C MET A 21 -7.80 -3.85 -11.28
N GLY A 22 -7.64 -2.59 -11.69
CA GLY A 22 -7.99 -1.50 -10.82
C GLY A 22 -9.48 -1.45 -10.49
N SER A 23 -10.32 -1.68 -11.50
CA SER A 23 -11.75 -1.66 -11.24
C SER A 23 -12.18 -2.83 -10.36
N GLU A 24 -11.52 -3.97 -10.50
CA GLU A 24 -11.80 -5.08 -9.60
C GLU A 24 -11.35 -4.80 -8.18
N ALA A 25 -10.22 -4.12 -8.04
CA ALA A 25 -9.75 -3.74 -6.71
C ALA A 25 -10.71 -2.75 -6.06
N VAL A 26 -11.21 -1.81 -6.84
CA VAL A 26 -12.20 -0.86 -6.32
C VAL A 26 -13.41 -1.60 -5.80
N ARG A 27 -13.90 -2.57 -6.58
CA ARG A 27 -15.06 -3.33 -6.14
C ARG A 27 -14.77 -4.12 -4.88
N ALA A 28 -13.58 -4.75 -4.81
CA ALA A 28 -13.23 -5.55 -3.65
C ALA A 28 -13.14 -4.69 -2.40
N VAL A 29 -12.55 -3.50 -2.50
CA VAL A 29 -12.46 -2.62 -1.36
C VAL A 29 -13.85 -2.15 -0.93
N ASN A 30 -14.69 -1.80 -1.91
CA ASN A 30 -16.01 -1.30 -1.60
C ASN A 30 -16.90 -2.35 -0.93
N THR A 31 -16.61 -3.62 -1.13
CA THR A 31 -17.41 -4.67 -0.51
C THR A 31 -16.78 -5.20 0.77
N SER A 32 -15.63 -4.68 1.16
CA SER A 32 -14.95 -5.14 2.36
C SER A 32 -15.46 -4.36 3.57
N ALA A 33 -15.68 -5.07 4.66
CA ALA A 33 -16.20 -4.44 5.88
C ALA A 33 -15.14 -3.64 6.61
N ASP A 34 -13.87 -3.95 6.40
CA ASP A 34 -12.80 -3.30 7.14
C ASP A 34 -11.96 -2.36 6.29
N MET A 35 -12.45 -2.02 5.09
CA MET A 35 -11.76 -1.07 4.24
C MET A 35 -12.74 -0.04 3.71
N ASP A 36 -12.27 1.19 3.60
CA ASP A 36 -13.06 2.30 3.10
C ASP A 36 -12.33 2.91 1.91
N LEU A 37 -12.94 2.88 0.75
CA LEU A 37 -12.31 3.44 -0.44
C LEU A 37 -12.44 4.95 -0.40
N VAL A 38 -11.31 5.63 -0.21
CA VAL A 38 -11.33 7.08 -0.08
C VAL A 38 -10.86 7.79 -1.35
N ALA A 39 -10.21 7.07 -2.27
CA ALA A 39 -9.78 7.68 -3.52
C ALA A 39 -9.60 6.58 -4.56
N ALA A 40 -9.96 6.89 -5.79
CA ALA A 40 -9.76 5.98 -6.92
C ALA A 40 -9.25 6.84 -8.06
N LEU A 41 -7.94 6.75 -8.32
CA LEU A 41 -7.29 7.65 -9.25
C LEU A 41 -6.96 6.94 -10.55
N GLY A 42 -7.12 7.65 -11.65
CA GLY A 42 -6.73 7.16 -12.94
C GLY A 42 -5.52 7.90 -13.45
N ARG A 43 -5.20 7.65 -14.71
CA ARG A 43 -4.07 8.28 -15.34
C ARG A 43 -4.29 9.80 -15.37
N GLY A 44 -3.27 10.53 -14.98
CA GLY A 44 -3.35 11.97 -15.01
C GLY A 44 -3.89 12.61 -13.76
N ASP A 45 -4.42 11.83 -12.83
CA ASP A 45 -4.90 12.39 -11.57
C ASP A 45 -3.70 12.71 -10.67
N ASP A 46 -3.93 13.66 -9.79
CA ASP A 46 -2.87 14.18 -8.94
C ASP A 46 -2.75 13.32 -7.69
N LEU A 47 -1.55 12.83 -7.41
CA LEU A 47 -1.32 12.02 -6.22
C LEU A 47 -1.61 12.78 -4.93
N GLN A 48 -1.61 14.10 -4.97
CA GLN A 48 -1.95 14.87 -3.80
C GLN A 48 -3.35 14.53 -3.30
N GLU A 49 -4.21 14.04 -4.17
CA GLU A 49 -5.55 13.62 -3.75
C GLU A 49 -5.49 12.50 -2.73
N LEU A 50 -4.44 11.69 -2.74
CA LEU A 50 -4.27 10.65 -1.73
C LEU A 50 -4.10 11.26 -0.34
N VAL A 51 -3.31 12.29 -0.27
CA VAL A 51 -3.08 12.97 1.01
C VAL A 51 -4.37 13.66 1.46
N ASP A 52 -5.02 14.35 0.54
CA ASP A 52 -6.24 15.09 0.87
C ASP A 52 -7.34 14.16 1.36
N ALA A 53 -7.39 12.94 0.82
CA ALA A 53 -8.40 11.97 1.20
C ALA A 53 -8.03 11.22 2.49
N GLY A 54 -6.81 11.37 2.95
CA GLY A 54 -6.38 10.68 4.16
C GLY A 54 -6.09 9.21 3.97
N ALA A 55 -5.67 8.82 2.76
CA ALA A 55 -5.40 7.41 2.48
C ALA A 55 -4.30 6.87 3.38
N GLU A 56 -4.50 5.66 3.85
CA GLU A 56 -3.51 4.97 4.67
C GLU A 56 -2.84 3.85 3.92
N ILE A 57 -3.53 3.28 2.94
CA ILE A 57 -3.01 2.20 2.11
C ILE A 57 -3.30 2.55 0.67
N VAL A 58 -2.28 2.40 -0.18
CA VAL A 58 -2.41 2.67 -1.60
C VAL A 58 -2.21 1.37 -2.35
N ILE A 59 -3.15 1.02 -3.20
CA ILE A 59 -3.04 -0.14 -4.07
C ILE A 59 -2.66 0.36 -5.46
N ASP A 60 -1.46 0.03 -5.90
CA ASP A 60 -0.94 0.53 -7.17
C ASP A 60 -1.08 -0.52 -8.25
N LEU A 61 -2.00 -0.28 -9.17
CA LEU A 61 -2.23 -1.16 -10.32
C LEU A 61 -2.03 -0.39 -11.61
N THR A 62 -1.04 0.50 -11.60
CA THR A 62 -0.70 1.28 -12.78
C THR A 62 0.31 0.52 -13.63
N VAL A 63 1.11 1.23 -14.39
CA VAL A 63 2.10 0.65 -15.27
C VAL A 63 3.48 0.78 -14.63
N PRO A 64 4.44 -0.05 -15.06
CA PRO A 64 5.77 -0.02 -14.42
C PRO A 64 6.42 1.35 -14.44
N GLU A 65 6.19 2.13 -15.49
CA GLU A 65 6.80 3.45 -15.58
C GLU A 65 6.36 4.38 -14.48
N SER A 66 5.15 4.21 -13.98
CA SER A 66 4.60 5.09 -12.97
C SER A 66 4.72 4.51 -11.56
N SER A 67 4.93 3.22 -11.45
CA SER A 67 4.78 2.55 -10.17
C SER A 67 5.80 3.01 -9.15
N GLU A 68 7.05 3.18 -9.56
CA GLU A 68 8.08 3.58 -8.61
C GLU A 68 7.77 4.94 -8.00
N ALA A 69 7.39 5.90 -8.84
CA ALA A 69 7.07 7.23 -8.34
C ALA A 69 5.85 7.20 -7.43
N ASN A 70 4.85 6.39 -7.79
CA ASN A 70 3.66 6.26 -6.97
C ASN A 70 3.98 5.70 -5.59
N VAL A 71 4.80 4.66 -5.56
CA VAL A 71 5.14 4.01 -4.30
C VAL A 71 6.00 4.94 -3.44
N ARG A 72 6.95 5.65 -4.07
CA ARG A 72 7.77 6.59 -3.32
C ARG A 72 6.91 7.68 -2.69
N PHE A 73 5.95 8.19 -3.45
CA PHE A 73 5.04 9.19 -2.91
C PHE A 73 4.30 8.65 -1.69
N ALA A 74 3.78 7.43 -1.80
CA ALA A 74 3.04 6.85 -0.68
C ALA A 74 3.93 6.70 0.54
N VAL A 75 5.14 6.15 0.36
CA VAL A 75 6.04 5.95 1.49
C VAL A 75 6.42 7.26 2.14
N GLU A 76 6.71 8.27 1.32
CA GLU A 76 7.14 9.57 1.84
C GLU A 76 6.03 10.26 2.62
N HIS A 77 4.80 9.89 2.37
CA HIS A 77 3.65 10.48 3.06
C HIS A 77 3.06 9.54 4.10
N GLY A 78 3.80 8.51 4.47
CA GLY A 78 3.38 7.63 5.55
C GLY A 78 2.32 6.62 5.19
N MET A 79 2.10 6.38 3.90
CA MET A 79 1.08 5.43 3.45
C MET A 79 1.73 4.10 3.10
N HIS A 80 1.06 3.02 3.49
CA HIS A 80 1.48 1.69 3.06
C HIS A 80 1.11 1.50 1.59
N ALA A 81 1.83 0.63 0.90
CA ALA A 81 1.55 0.39 -0.51
C ALA A 81 1.48 -1.10 -0.81
N VAL A 82 0.51 -1.45 -1.65
CA VAL A 82 0.39 -2.80 -2.21
C VAL A 82 0.53 -2.62 -3.71
N VAL A 83 1.52 -3.28 -4.30
CA VAL A 83 1.87 -3.05 -5.68
C VAL A 83 1.59 -4.30 -6.49
N GLY A 84 0.73 -4.18 -7.49
CA GLY A 84 0.43 -5.28 -8.39
C GLY A 84 1.07 -5.11 -9.76
N THR A 85 1.98 -4.16 -9.89
CA THR A 85 2.61 -3.85 -11.15
C THR A 85 3.93 -4.59 -11.27
N THR A 86 4.21 -5.11 -12.46
CA THR A 86 5.49 -5.76 -12.71
C THR A 86 6.55 -4.72 -13.02
N GLY A 87 7.77 -5.18 -13.32
CA GLY A 87 8.82 -4.27 -13.74
C GLY A 87 9.69 -3.73 -12.62
N TRP A 88 9.56 -4.29 -11.42
CA TRP A 88 10.42 -3.89 -10.32
C TRP A 88 11.75 -4.61 -10.41
N THR A 89 12.76 -3.86 -10.84
CA THR A 89 14.11 -4.40 -10.99
C THR A 89 14.81 -4.44 -9.64
N PRO A 90 15.92 -5.19 -9.54
CA PRO A 90 16.68 -5.17 -8.29
C PRO A 90 17.12 -3.78 -7.88
N GLU A 91 17.46 -2.92 -8.85
CA GLU A 91 17.88 -1.56 -8.53
C GLU A 91 16.73 -0.77 -7.93
N ARG A 92 15.54 -0.94 -8.48
CA ARG A 92 14.38 -0.24 -7.95
C ARG A 92 14.03 -0.74 -6.56
N LEU A 93 14.15 -2.05 -6.35
CA LEU A 93 13.86 -2.61 -5.05
C LEU A 93 14.86 -2.13 -4.01
N ASP A 94 16.14 -2.03 -4.39
CA ASP A 94 17.15 -1.53 -3.45
C ASP A 94 16.86 -0.08 -3.09
N SER A 95 16.51 0.73 -4.06
CA SER A 95 16.16 2.12 -3.81
C SER A 95 14.97 2.22 -2.86
N LEU A 96 13.98 1.36 -3.07
CA LEU A 96 12.81 1.35 -2.20
C LEU A 96 13.17 0.93 -0.78
N ARG A 97 14.06 -0.06 -0.65
CA ARG A 97 14.48 -0.47 0.69
C ARG A 97 15.19 0.64 1.43
N GLU A 98 15.99 1.42 0.71
CA GLU A 98 16.66 2.56 1.34
C GLU A 98 15.63 3.58 1.83
N LEU A 99 14.62 3.84 1.02
CA LEU A 99 13.58 4.77 1.41
C LEU A 99 12.81 4.23 2.60
N LEU A 100 12.50 2.94 2.61
CA LEU A 100 11.74 2.34 3.70
C LEU A 100 12.52 2.37 5.00
N ALA A 101 13.85 2.33 4.91
CA ALA A 101 14.66 2.42 6.13
C ALA A 101 14.46 3.77 6.83
N GLU A 102 14.08 4.79 6.08
CA GLU A 102 13.81 6.11 6.65
C GLU A 102 12.36 6.24 7.12
N HIS A 103 11.52 5.27 6.78
CA HIS A 103 10.11 5.29 7.15
C HIS A 103 9.71 3.95 7.73
N PRO A 104 10.23 3.61 8.92
CA PRO A 104 10.01 2.26 9.46
C PRO A 104 8.56 1.94 9.76
N GLU A 105 7.70 2.95 9.82
CA GLU A 105 6.28 2.72 10.07
C GLU A 105 5.53 2.26 8.83
N VAL A 106 6.17 2.30 7.65
CA VAL A 106 5.48 2.03 6.38
C VAL A 106 5.89 0.66 5.87
N GLY A 107 4.91 -0.08 5.34
CA GLY A 107 5.16 -1.37 4.71
C GLY A 107 4.78 -1.33 3.25
N VAL A 108 5.52 -2.06 2.42
CA VAL A 108 5.23 -2.19 1.00
C VAL A 108 5.21 -3.66 0.64
N LEU A 109 4.14 -4.06 -0.02
CA LEU A 109 3.98 -5.42 -0.51
C LEU A 109 3.97 -5.36 -2.04
N ILE A 110 4.89 -6.06 -2.67
CA ILE A 110 4.94 -6.13 -4.12
C ILE A 110 4.50 -7.53 -4.52
N ALA A 111 3.34 -7.61 -5.14
CA ALA A 111 2.71 -8.88 -5.47
C ALA A 111 2.98 -9.24 -6.92
N ARG A 112 4.24 -9.59 -7.21
CA ARG A 112 4.53 -10.07 -8.53
C ARG A 112 4.85 -11.54 -8.37
N THR A 113 4.26 -12.37 -9.10
CA THR A 113 4.40 -13.82 -8.98
C THR A 113 4.17 -14.28 -7.54
N LEU A 114 3.24 -13.62 -6.87
CA LEU A 114 2.83 -14.01 -5.53
C LEU A 114 3.97 -13.94 -4.51
N ARG A 115 4.93 -13.07 -4.75
CA ARG A 115 5.99 -12.89 -3.79
C ARG A 115 5.72 -11.72 -2.90
N LEU A 116 5.95 -11.94 -1.63
CA LEU A 116 5.85 -10.89 -0.65
C LEU A 116 7.23 -10.27 -0.47
N VAL A 117 7.35 -8.99 -0.73
CA VAL A 117 8.58 -8.26 -0.49
C VAL A 117 8.25 -7.14 0.45
N ARG A 118 8.82 -7.17 1.62
CA ARG A 118 8.62 -6.08 2.53
C ARG A 118 9.82 -5.98 3.43
N PHE A 119 10.03 -4.80 3.93
CA PHE A 119 11.11 -4.53 4.83
C PHE A 119 10.53 -4.32 6.20
N SER A 120 11.01 -5.09 7.17
CA SER A 120 10.61 -4.94 8.53
C SER A 120 11.83 -4.71 9.38
N PRO A 121 11.91 -3.60 10.09
CA PRO A 121 13.06 -3.39 10.97
C PRO A 121 13.09 -4.46 12.06
N PRO A 122 14.24 -4.84 12.51
CA PRO A 122 14.31 -5.86 13.55
C PRO A 122 13.50 -5.54 14.77
N SER A 123 13.41 -4.27 15.12
CA SER A 123 12.68 -3.91 16.32
C SER A 123 11.21 -4.19 16.20
N SER A 124 10.67 -4.15 14.99
CA SER A 124 9.24 -4.38 14.86
C SER A 124 8.90 -5.83 15.01
N ARG A 125 9.90 -6.71 14.87
CA ARG A 125 9.58 -8.04 15.01
C ARG A 125 9.59 -8.50 16.37
N ARG A 126 10.26 -7.87 17.20
CA ARG A 126 10.32 -8.28 18.43
C ARG A 126 9.18 -8.20 19.14
N ARG A 127 8.40 -7.63 18.83
CA ARG A 127 7.34 -7.51 19.50
C ARG A 127 6.45 -8.41 19.41
N ARG A 128 6.39 -9.14 19.07
CA ARG A 128 5.51 -9.90 18.90
C ARG A 128 5.53 -10.96 19.39
N HIS A 129 6.15 -10.98 19.63
CA HIS A 129 6.08 -11.56 20.10
C HIS A 129 5.86 -11.73 20.79
N ALA A 130 5.95 -11.25 20.73
CA ALA A 130 5.58 -11.28 21.51
C ALA A 130 4.50 -11.54 21.64
N ILE A 131 4.35 -11.57 21.25
CA ILE A 131 3.43 -11.69 21.35
C ILE A 131 2.92 -12.64 21.11
N SER A 132 3.07 -12.92 20.89
CA SER A 132 2.65 -13.61 20.84
C SER A 132 2.59 -14.55 21.02
N SER A 133 2.82 -14.58 20.92
CA SER A 133 2.80 -15.19 21.16
C SER A 133 2.56 -15.91 21.47
N ARG A 134 2.39 -16.05 21.38
CA ARG A 134 2.11 -16.47 21.73
C ARG A 134 1.75 -16.89 22.03
#